data_3144ef96c35f5e4afe5df8c5bbc1d099
#
_entry.id   3144ef96c35f5e4afe5df8c5bbc1d099
#
_cell.length_a   1.000
_cell.length_b   1.000
_cell.length_c   1.000
_cell.angle_alpha   90.00
_cell.angle_beta   90.00
_cell.angle_gamma   90.00
#
_symmetry.space_group_name_H-M   'P 1'
#
loop_
_entity.id
_entity.type
_entity.pdbx_description
1 polymer ?
#
loop_
_entity_poly.entity_id
_entity_poly.type
_entity_poly.pdbx_seq_one_letter_code
_entity_poly.pdbx_strand_id
1 'polypeptide(L)'
;RKLIVLHHAVSAFPEWDEFAKIIGAKYFSEDMVWDGKKYEMSKYKHDIKIPVHVVDKNHPIMQGVEDFEEIDEVYSQYQIYPDVHVLLTTSHPDSASFLAWTNKYENTEVFFTSLGHGPQSFKNEQFRKILNNAILWAASKGENK
;
A
#
# COMPACT_ATOMS: atom_id res chain seq x y z
N ARG A 1 11.84 -8.38 -11.89
CA ARG A 1 12.24 -7.15 -11.18
C ARG A 1 11.29 -6.92 -10.02
N LYS A 2 11.71 -6.13 -9.01
CA LYS A 2 10.87 -5.79 -7.85
C LYS A 2 10.92 -4.29 -7.57
N LEU A 3 9.79 -3.72 -7.14
CA LEU A 3 9.61 -2.30 -6.85
C LEU A 3 8.96 -2.16 -5.48
N ILE A 4 9.42 -1.20 -4.69
CA ILE A 4 8.80 -0.81 -3.41
C ILE A 4 8.24 0.60 -3.58
N VAL A 5 6.96 0.77 -3.27
CA VAL A 5 6.23 2.04 -3.36
C VAL A 5 5.58 2.34 -2.02
N LEU A 6 5.81 3.54 -1.50
CA LEU A 6 5.42 3.91 -0.16
C LEU A 6 4.49 5.11 -0.13
N HIS A 7 3.50 5.05 0.74
CA HIS A 7 2.70 6.13 1.28
C HIS A 7 2.13 7.06 0.20
N HIS A 8 2.55 8.32 0.20
CA HIS A 8 2.06 9.38 -0.68
C HIS A 8 2.26 9.11 -2.18
N ALA A 9 3.10 8.16 -2.52
CA ALA A 9 3.27 7.74 -3.91
C ALA A 9 1.98 7.19 -4.54
N VAL A 10 0.95 6.84 -3.73
CA VAL A 10 -0.37 6.48 -4.26
C VAL A 10 -0.99 7.59 -5.11
N SER A 11 -0.70 8.86 -4.80
CA SER A 11 -1.19 10.03 -5.53
C SER A 11 -0.19 10.58 -6.56
N ALA A 12 0.96 9.93 -6.73
CA ALA A 12 1.93 10.33 -7.74
C ALA A 12 1.40 10.07 -9.16
N PHE A 13 1.82 10.90 -10.09
CA PHE A 13 1.51 10.78 -11.51
C PHE A 13 0.01 10.64 -11.83
N PRO A 14 -0.85 11.58 -11.37
CA PRO A 14 -2.32 11.45 -11.50
C PRO A 14 -2.79 11.33 -12.96
N GLU A 15 -2.05 11.92 -13.90
CA GLU A 15 -2.35 11.87 -15.34
C GLU A 15 -1.84 10.60 -16.04
N TRP A 16 -1.08 9.75 -15.35
CA TRP A 16 -0.49 8.55 -15.93
C TRP A 16 -1.20 7.29 -15.42
N ASP A 17 -2.23 6.86 -16.14
CA ASP A 17 -3.05 5.69 -15.75
C ASP A 17 -2.25 4.39 -15.66
N GLU A 18 -1.15 4.26 -16.39
CA GLU A 18 -0.29 3.10 -16.31
C GLU A 18 0.36 2.96 -14.92
N PHE A 19 0.64 4.08 -14.24
CA PHE A 19 1.15 4.06 -12.87
C PHE A 19 0.14 3.41 -11.91
N ALA A 20 -1.15 3.67 -12.10
CA ALA A 20 -2.20 3.03 -11.30
C ALA A 20 -2.18 1.49 -11.48
N LYS A 21 -1.96 1.00 -12.69
CA LYS A 21 -1.81 -0.45 -12.95
C LYS A 21 -0.56 -1.02 -12.30
N ILE A 22 0.55 -0.26 -12.32
CA ILE A 22 1.82 -0.67 -11.69
C ILE A 22 1.63 -0.87 -10.19
N ILE A 23 1.05 0.11 -9.49
CA ILE A 23 0.89 0.04 -8.03
C ILE A 23 -0.34 -0.75 -7.57
N GLY A 24 -1.28 -1.02 -8.48
CA GLY A 24 -2.54 -1.70 -8.16
C GLY A 24 -3.59 -0.80 -7.50
N ALA A 25 -3.50 0.52 -7.68
CA ALA A 25 -4.46 1.47 -7.13
C ALA A 25 -4.49 2.78 -7.91
N LYS A 26 -5.66 3.45 -7.94
CA LYS A 26 -5.85 4.79 -8.51
C LYS A 26 -6.37 5.74 -7.46
N TYR A 27 -5.60 6.77 -7.14
CA TYR A 27 -5.99 7.90 -6.31
C TYR A 27 -6.55 9.01 -7.20
N PHE A 28 -7.65 9.61 -6.78
CA PHE A 28 -8.33 10.67 -7.51
C PHE A 28 -8.04 12.01 -6.83
N SER A 29 -7.28 12.88 -7.52
CA SER A 29 -6.94 14.22 -7.02
C SER A 29 -8.09 15.21 -7.14
N GLU A 30 -9.11 14.87 -7.92
CA GLU A 30 -10.35 15.63 -8.14
C GLU A 30 -11.49 14.68 -8.52
N ASP A 31 -12.73 15.18 -8.55
CA ASP A 31 -13.86 14.43 -9.08
C ASP A 31 -13.64 14.19 -10.58
N MET A 32 -13.71 12.95 -11.01
CA MET A 32 -13.42 12.59 -12.40
C MET A 32 -14.19 11.38 -12.90
N VAL A 33 -14.25 11.24 -14.21
CA VAL A 33 -14.67 9.99 -14.85
C VAL A 33 -13.42 9.20 -15.19
N TRP A 34 -13.30 7.99 -14.65
CA TRP A 34 -12.23 7.08 -14.94
C TRP A 34 -12.79 5.68 -15.24
N ASP A 35 -12.28 5.03 -16.26
CA ASP A 35 -12.78 3.73 -16.74
C ASP A 35 -14.32 3.68 -16.87
N GLY A 36 -14.90 4.76 -17.42
CA GLY A 36 -16.34 4.89 -17.66
C GLY A 36 -17.21 5.08 -16.41
N LYS A 37 -16.62 5.23 -15.22
CA LYS A 37 -17.32 5.48 -13.94
C LYS A 37 -16.96 6.83 -13.36
N LYS A 38 -17.91 7.44 -12.64
CA LYS A 38 -17.66 8.65 -11.87
C LYS A 38 -17.04 8.30 -10.52
N TYR A 39 -16.00 9.02 -10.15
CA TYR A 39 -15.35 8.94 -8.85
C TYR A 39 -15.27 10.32 -8.23
N GLU A 40 -15.53 10.39 -6.93
CA GLU A 40 -15.27 11.58 -6.14
C GLU A 40 -13.78 11.64 -5.79
N MET A 41 -13.30 12.84 -5.50
CA MET A 41 -11.93 13.06 -5.00
C MET A 41 -11.63 12.15 -3.80
N SER A 42 -10.49 11.50 -3.85
CA SER A 42 -9.97 10.70 -2.74
C SER A 42 -9.71 11.57 -1.52
N LYS A 43 -9.82 10.98 -0.33
CA LYS A 43 -9.67 11.69 0.94
C LYS A 43 -8.46 11.19 1.72
N TYR A 44 -7.96 12.03 2.61
CA TYR A 44 -6.94 11.69 3.58
C TYR A 44 -7.23 12.34 4.93
N LYS A 45 -6.72 11.75 5.99
CA LYS A 45 -6.76 12.31 7.36
C LYS A 45 -5.45 12.03 8.06
N HIS A 46 -4.91 13.05 8.74
CA HIS A 46 -3.68 12.96 9.52
C HIS A 46 -3.93 12.43 10.93
N ASP A 47 -2.89 11.89 11.54
CA ASP A 47 -2.79 11.52 12.95
C ASP A 47 -3.91 10.57 13.42
N ILE A 48 -4.28 9.63 12.57
CA ILE A 48 -5.30 8.62 12.88
C ILE A 48 -4.63 7.39 13.50
N LYS A 49 -5.10 6.99 14.68
CA LYS A 49 -4.70 5.74 15.30
C LYS A 49 -5.49 4.58 14.71
N ILE A 50 -4.81 3.70 14.01
CA ILE A 50 -5.42 2.57 13.29
C ILE A 50 -4.91 1.23 13.83
N PRO A 51 -5.79 0.22 13.97
CA PRO A 51 -5.37 -1.16 14.12
C PRO A 51 -4.87 -1.68 12.76
N VAL A 52 -3.75 -2.35 12.74
CA VAL A 52 -3.16 -2.96 11.55
C VAL A 52 -3.13 -4.48 11.72
N HIS A 53 -3.77 -5.20 10.81
CA HIS A 53 -3.89 -6.65 10.83
C HIS A 53 -3.07 -7.27 9.70
N VAL A 54 -2.27 -8.28 10.04
CA VAL A 54 -1.47 -9.05 9.08
C VAL A 54 -2.35 -10.15 8.48
N VAL A 55 -2.55 -10.09 7.15
CA VAL A 55 -3.41 -11.03 6.40
C VAL A 55 -2.64 -12.29 6.02
N ASP A 56 -1.45 -12.14 5.45
CA ASP A 56 -0.62 -13.27 5.00
C ASP A 56 0.72 -13.30 5.73
N LYS A 57 0.76 -14.01 6.86
CA LYS A 57 1.97 -14.19 7.68
C LYS A 57 3.06 -15.03 7.00
N ASN A 58 2.73 -15.75 5.92
CA ASN A 58 3.67 -16.58 5.18
C ASN A 58 4.43 -15.80 4.09
N HIS A 59 3.91 -14.64 3.70
CA HIS A 59 4.57 -13.82 2.69
C HIS A 59 5.94 -13.32 3.21
N PRO A 60 7.02 -13.35 2.41
CA PRO A 60 8.36 -12.93 2.85
C PRO A 60 8.42 -11.55 3.51
N ILE A 61 7.62 -10.58 3.02
CA ILE A 61 7.56 -9.23 3.59
C ILE A 61 6.94 -9.23 5.00
N MET A 62 6.07 -10.20 5.31
CA MET A 62 5.36 -10.29 6.59
C MET A 62 6.02 -11.20 7.61
N GLN A 63 7.20 -11.76 7.33
CA GLN A 63 7.91 -12.66 8.24
C GLN A 63 8.21 -11.99 9.58
N GLY A 64 7.70 -12.57 10.67
CA GLY A 64 7.87 -12.06 12.03
C GLY A 64 7.14 -10.74 12.32
N VAL A 65 6.23 -10.30 11.44
CA VAL A 65 5.36 -9.16 11.69
C VAL A 65 4.10 -9.66 12.40
N GLU A 66 3.73 -8.97 13.47
CA GLU A 66 2.50 -9.22 14.23
C GLU A 66 1.51 -8.08 14.00
N ASP A 67 0.24 -8.29 14.37
CA ASP A 67 -0.75 -7.22 14.38
C ASP A 67 -0.29 -6.10 15.33
N PHE A 68 -0.54 -4.85 14.95
CA PHE A 68 -0.06 -3.69 15.68
C PHE A 68 -1.00 -2.49 15.57
N GLU A 69 -0.75 -1.47 16.35
CA GLU A 69 -1.38 -0.16 16.21
C GLU A 69 -0.38 0.81 15.58
N GLU A 70 -0.89 1.67 14.69
CA GLU A 70 -0.12 2.73 14.05
C GLU A 70 -0.83 4.08 14.20
N ILE A 71 -0.06 5.16 14.30
CA ILE A 71 -0.59 6.53 14.15
C ILE A 71 -0.04 7.06 12.85
N ASP A 72 -0.90 7.25 11.86
CA ASP A 72 -0.45 7.61 10.53
C ASP A 72 -1.46 8.52 9.81
N GLU A 73 -1.09 9.02 8.64
CA GLU A 73 -2.04 9.55 7.69
C GLU A 73 -2.73 8.38 6.97
N VAL A 74 -4.04 8.43 6.89
CA VAL A 74 -4.85 7.41 6.22
C VAL A 74 -5.48 7.98 4.96
N TYR A 75 -5.62 7.11 3.95
CA TYR A 75 -6.26 7.42 2.68
C TYR A 75 -7.55 6.64 2.53
N SER A 76 -8.56 7.27 1.89
CA SER A 76 -9.84 6.64 1.61
C SER A 76 -10.43 7.13 0.29
N GLN A 77 -11.49 6.47 -0.17
CA GLN A 77 -12.20 6.80 -1.41
C GLN A 77 -11.30 6.79 -2.67
N TYR A 78 -10.34 5.88 -2.71
CA TYR A 78 -9.57 5.59 -3.91
C TYR A 78 -9.82 4.16 -4.38
N GLN A 79 -9.57 3.89 -5.64
CA GLN A 79 -9.80 2.57 -6.21
C GLN A 79 -8.57 1.67 -5.99
N ILE A 80 -8.79 0.47 -5.46
CA ILE A 80 -7.78 -0.58 -5.39
C ILE A 80 -8.19 -1.68 -6.36
N TYR A 81 -7.25 -2.20 -7.15
CA TYR A 81 -7.53 -3.26 -8.11
C TYR A 81 -7.83 -4.59 -7.39
N PRO A 82 -8.77 -5.39 -7.92
CA PRO A 82 -9.21 -6.61 -7.24
C PRO A 82 -8.15 -7.72 -7.21
N ASP A 83 -7.18 -7.67 -8.11
CA ASP A 83 -6.17 -8.73 -8.28
C ASP A 83 -4.92 -8.54 -7.40
N VAL A 84 -4.88 -7.50 -6.56
CA VAL A 84 -3.76 -7.30 -5.64
C VAL A 84 -3.75 -8.38 -4.56
N HIS A 85 -2.57 -8.84 -4.17
CA HIS A 85 -2.39 -9.76 -3.05
C HIS A 85 -2.24 -8.97 -1.75
N VAL A 86 -3.30 -8.92 -0.95
CA VAL A 86 -3.38 -8.10 0.28
C VAL A 86 -2.49 -8.67 1.39
N LEU A 87 -1.69 -7.82 2.01
CA LEU A 87 -0.78 -8.18 3.11
C LEU A 87 -1.19 -7.56 4.44
N LEU A 88 -1.69 -6.32 4.44
CA LEU A 88 -2.14 -5.61 5.64
C LEU A 88 -3.53 -5.02 5.43
N THR A 89 -4.34 -5.07 6.48
CA THR A 89 -5.68 -4.46 6.52
C THR A 89 -5.88 -3.62 7.77
N THR A 90 -6.92 -2.78 7.72
CA THR A 90 -7.46 -2.08 8.89
C THR A 90 -8.98 -2.11 8.87
N SER A 91 -9.59 -2.03 10.04
CA SER A 91 -11.03 -1.85 10.22
C SER A 91 -11.42 -0.40 10.49
N HIS A 92 -10.47 0.55 10.46
CA HIS A 92 -10.76 1.94 10.78
C HIS A 92 -11.63 2.60 9.69
N PRO A 93 -12.76 3.27 10.05
CA PRO A 93 -13.74 3.78 9.08
C PRO A 93 -13.21 4.93 8.20
N ASP A 94 -12.20 5.66 8.64
CA ASP A 94 -11.60 6.76 7.88
C ASP A 94 -10.54 6.31 6.87
N SER A 95 -10.19 5.03 6.85
CA SER A 95 -9.18 4.45 5.95
C SER A 95 -9.81 3.50 4.93
N ALA A 96 -9.19 3.39 3.78
CA ALA A 96 -9.40 2.21 2.95
C ALA A 96 -9.00 0.96 3.73
N SER A 97 -9.72 -0.15 3.52
CA SER A 97 -9.52 -1.38 4.28
C SER A 97 -8.16 -2.02 4.05
N PHE A 98 -7.56 -1.85 2.86
CA PHE A 98 -6.26 -2.42 2.52
C PHE A 98 -5.17 -1.36 2.72
N LEU A 99 -4.15 -1.70 3.52
CA LEU A 99 -3.03 -0.82 3.86
C LEU A 99 -1.75 -1.19 3.12
N ALA A 100 -1.58 -2.47 2.77
CA ALA A 100 -0.43 -2.93 1.99
C ALA A 100 -0.79 -4.15 1.16
N TRP A 101 -0.15 -4.27 0.02
CA TRP A 101 -0.32 -5.39 -0.91
C TRP A 101 0.89 -5.57 -1.82
N THR A 102 0.95 -6.72 -2.48
CA THR A 102 1.77 -6.88 -3.66
C THR A 102 0.90 -6.90 -4.91
N ASN A 103 1.46 -6.40 -6.00
CA ASN A 103 0.85 -6.40 -7.32
C ASN A 103 1.86 -6.94 -8.34
N LYS A 104 1.38 -7.54 -9.40
CA LYS A 104 2.21 -7.97 -10.52
C LYS A 104 1.90 -7.15 -11.75
N TYR A 105 2.92 -6.48 -12.26
CA TYR A 105 2.81 -5.72 -13.49
C TYR A 105 3.89 -6.18 -14.46
N GLU A 106 3.51 -6.82 -15.55
CA GLU A 106 4.41 -7.48 -16.51
C GLU A 106 5.41 -8.42 -15.80
N ASN A 107 6.71 -8.13 -15.91
CA ASN A 107 7.80 -8.88 -15.29
C ASN A 107 8.29 -8.25 -13.97
N THR A 108 7.46 -7.41 -13.36
CA THR A 108 7.79 -6.71 -12.11
C THR A 108 6.77 -7.06 -11.03
N GLU A 109 7.26 -7.45 -9.86
CA GLU A 109 6.48 -7.55 -8.64
C GLU A 109 6.61 -6.22 -7.89
N VAL A 110 5.48 -5.67 -7.46
CA VAL A 110 5.42 -4.37 -6.78
C VAL A 110 4.87 -4.58 -5.38
N PHE A 111 5.58 -4.08 -4.38
CA PHE A 111 5.05 -3.94 -3.02
C PHE A 111 4.64 -2.49 -2.81
N PHE A 112 3.41 -2.29 -2.39
CA PHE A 112 2.87 -0.99 -1.99
C PHE A 112 2.41 -1.03 -0.53
N THR A 113 2.65 0.07 0.21
CA THR A 113 1.98 0.34 1.48
C THR A 113 1.58 1.80 1.60
N SER A 114 0.37 2.05 2.12
CA SER A 114 -0.12 3.39 2.42
C SER A 114 0.45 3.97 3.71
N LEU A 115 1.12 3.17 4.54
CA LEU A 115 1.77 3.59 5.78
C LEU A 115 3.06 4.37 5.51
N GLY A 116 3.46 5.24 6.47
CA GLY A 116 4.77 5.89 6.44
C GLY A 116 4.77 7.40 6.27
N HIS A 117 3.71 8.09 6.75
CA HIS A 117 3.62 9.55 6.65
C HIS A 117 4.69 10.28 7.48
N GLY A 118 4.86 9.89 8.72
CA GLY A 118 5.64 10.70 9.67
C GLY A 118 6.66 9.92 10.49
N PRO A 119 7.45 10.62 11.31
CA PRO A 119 8.49 10.01 12.13
C PRO A 119 7.96 8.94 13.08
N GLN A 120 6.70 9.01 13.51
CA GLN A 120 6.05 8.03 14.37
C GLN A 120 5.99 6.65 13.70
N SER A 121 5.63 6.60 12.40
CA SER A 121 5.58 5.34 11.65
C SER A 121 6.96 4.68 11.58
N PHE A 122 8.00 5.47 11.29
CA PHE A 122 9.38 4.97 11.24
C PHE A 122 9.97 4.62 12.62
N LYS A 123 9.31 5.00 13.72
CA LYS A 123 9.64 4.55 15.09
C LYS A 123 8.92 3.26 15.45
N ASN A 124 7.82 2.91 14.78
CA ASN A 124 7.09 1.68 15.01
C ASN A 124 7.93 0.47 14.60
N GLU A 125 8.13 -0.45 15.54
CA GLU A 125 8.98 -1.62 15.33
C GLU A 125 8.44 -2.53 14.22
N GLN A 126 7.12 -2.75 14.19
CA GLN A 126 6.49 -3.62 13.18
C GLN A 126 6.60 -3.01 11.78
N PHE A 127 6.38 -1.70 11.65
CA PHE A 127 6.55 -1.01 10.37
C PHE A 127 8.00 -1.08 9.86
N ARG A 128 8.98 -0.84 10.73
CA ARG A 128 10.40 -1.01 10.36
C ARG A 128 10.73 -2.43 9.93
N LYS A 129 10.14 -3.44 10.58
CA LYS A 129 10.30 -4.84 10.21
C LYS A 129 9.76 -5.11 8.81
N ILE A 130 8.57 -4.56 8.49
CA ILE A 130 7.98 -4.63 7.15
C ILE A 130 8.90 -4.02 6.10
N LEU A 131 9.42 -2.80 6.35
CA LEU A 131 10.33 -2.13 5.41
C LEU A 131 11.63 -2.91 5.20
N ASN A 132 12.25 -3.41 6.28
CA ASN A 132 13.44 -4.24 6.18
C ASN A 132 13.19 -5.50 5.35
N ASN A 133 12.09 -6.20 5.63
CA ASN A 133 11.71 -7.40 4.89
C ASN A 133 11.42 -7.09 3.42
N ALA A 134 10.78 -5.95 3.13
CA ALA A 134 10.50 -5.51 1.76
C ALA A 134 11.80 -5.24 0.97
N ILE A 135 12.79 -4.62 1.62
CA ILE A 135 14.12 -4.40 1.01
C ILE A 135 14.82 -5.73 0.73
N LEU A 136 14.83 -6.65 1.68
CA LEU A 136 15.41 -7.98 1.50
C LEU A 136 14.68 -8.77 0.39
N TRP A 137 13.35 -8.71 0.39
CA TRP A 137 12.54 -9.31 -0.66
C TRP A 137 12.87 -8.71 -2.04
N ALA A 138 13.01 -7.38 -2.13
CA ALA A 138 13.35 -6.71 -3.39
C ALA A 138 14.78 -7.05 -3.87
N ALA A 139 15.72 -7.22 -2.94
CA ALA A 139 17.11 -7.60 -3.23
C ALA A 139 17.26 -9.09 -3.59
N SER A 140 16.30 -9.95 -3.19
CA SER A 140 16.36 -11.36 -3.54
C SER A 140 16.25 -11.53 -5.06
N LYS A 141 17.16 -12.33 -5.65
CA LYS A 141 17.03 -12.74 -7.06
C LYS A 141 15.75 -13.55 -7.16
N GLY A 142 14.85 -13.16 -8.06
CA GLY A 142 13.71 -14.00 -8.39
C GLY A 142 14.25 -15.39 -8.78
N GLU A 143 13.63 -16.44 -8.25
CA GLU A 143 13.93 -17.79 -8.74
C GLU A 143 13.64 -17.81 -10.24
N ASN A 144 14.72 -17.88 -11.01
CA ASN A 144 14.61 -18.19 -12.45
C ASN A 144 14.04 -19.61 -12.55
N LYS A 145 12.72 -19.70 -12.72
CA LYS A 145 12.09 -20.93 -13.22
C LYS A 145 11.94 -20.84 -14.72
#